data_fda0b691b955387c27dc78af33d628cd
#
_entry.id   fda0b691b955387c27dc78af33d628cd
#
_cell.length_a   1.000
_cell.length_b   1.000
_cell.length_c   1.000
_cell.angle_alpha   90.00
_cell.angle_beta   90.00
_cell.angle_gamma   90.00
#
_symmetry.space_group_name_H-M   'P 1'
#
loop_
_entity.id
_entity.type
_entity.pdbx_description
1 polymer ?
#
loop_
_entity_poly.entity_id
_entity_poly.type
_entity_poly.pdbx_seq_one_letter_code
_entity_poly.pdbx_strand_id
1 'polypeptide(L)'
;REAEDTGTITIAGGSVNIAVTGTATKGLKADGDVIVSDGDITVTTAGGGKWDEEDAKTKASTCISADGKVQIDGGTLSLTSTGSGGKGISCDDELVINNGDITVVTSGGMYAYVNGREYTNYTGNTDYLDSDQKSSPKGIKSDGNVTINGGNIKVTTIGNGAEGIESKAVLTINDGTIVVNSCDDAINSSSHMYIKGGDITVVATDNDGLDSNGNMYISGGVIRAFGTSSPECGIDANEEEGYSVIFTGGTLLAVGGGNSTPRTSESTQPYVSGSMSVSAGNEITLKSGDTILATFTVPDNYSSSNQGGGPGGWGAPANAGPGGGGPGGGGGGWGGSSVLISCAGLTSGSSYTMTSGTSSSTV
;
A
#
# COMPACT_ATOMS: atom_id res chain seq x y z
N ARG A 1 -11.63 38.22 15.02
CA ARG A 1 -11.51 36.80 14.59
C ARG A 1 -11.21 36.04 15.87
N GLU A 2 -12.20 35.37 16.43
CA GLU A 2 -11.97 34.42 17.52
C GLU A 2 -11.01 33.35 17.01
N ALA A 3 -10.05 32.92 17.82
CA ALA A 3 -9.21 31.78 17.52
C ALA A 3 -10.14 30.58 17.39
N GLU A 4 -10.15 29.92 16.24
CA GLU A 4 -10.85 28.65 16.09
C GLU A 4 -10.23 27.70 17.09
N ASP A 5 -11.06 27.17 17.98
CA ASP A 5 -10.66 26.17 18.96
C ASP A 5 -10.52 24.84 18.18
N THR A 6 -9.32 24.58 17.65
CA THR A 6 -9.01 23.32 16.98
C THR A 6 -8.95 22.25 18.06
N GLY A 7 -10.11 21.62 18.35
CA GLY A 7 -10.22 20.60 19.38
C GLY A 7 -9.32 19.42 19.13
N THR A 8 -8.31 19.22 20.01
CA THR A 8 -7.40 18.08 19.99
C THR A 8 -7.91 16.96 20.88
N ILE A 9 -7.88 15.73 20.41
CA ILE A 9 -8.13 14.51 21.20
C ILE A 9 -6.78 13.94 21.63
N THR A 10 -6.55 13.81 22.95
CA THR A 10 -5.39 13.13 23.50
C THR A 10 -5.82 11.93 24.32
N ILE A 11 -5.28 10.75 23.99
CA ILE A 11 -5.47 9.50 24.75
C ILE A 11 -4.11 9.08 25.30
N ALA A 12 -3.99 9.13 26.64
CA ALA A 12 -2.74 8.85 27.34
C ALA A 12 -2.78 7.56 28.17
N GLY A 13 -3.75 6.69 27.92
CA GLY A 13 -3.91 5.40 28.61
C GLY A 13 -5.37 5.04 28.83
N GLY A 14 -5.58 3.92 29.50
CA GLY A 14 -6.92 3.39 29.77
C GLY A 14 -7.50 2.59 28.61
N SER A 15 -8.81 2.33 28.63
CA SER A 15 -9.50 1.57 27.58
C SER A 15 -10.61 2.40 26.96
N VAL A 16 -10.59 2.50 25.65
CA VAL A 16 -11.58 3.21 24.82
C VAL A 16 -12.23 2.19 23.88
N ASN A 17 -13.55 2.07 23.94
CA ASN A 17 -14.30 1.18 23.06
C ASN A 17 -15.44 1.96 22.39
N ILE A 18 -15.39 2.09 21.08
CA ILE A 18 -16.34 2.85 20.27
C ILE A 18 -16.89 1.96 19.17
N ALA A 19 -18.22 1.90 19.06
CA ALA A 19 -18.89 1.22 17.96
C ALA A 19 -19.96 2.18 17.38
N VAL A 20 -19.82 2.50 16.08
CA VAL A 20 -20.77 3.37 15.37
C VAL A 20 -21.28 2.69 14.10
N THR A 21 -22.56 2.89 13.80
CA THR A 21 -23.25 2.23 12.68
C THR A 21 -23.83 3.22 11.66
N GLY A 22 -23.86 4.52 11.97
CA GLY A 22 -24.35 5.54 11.07
C GLY A 22 -23.47 5.71 9.82
N THR A 23 -24.07 6.06 8.69
CA THR A 23 -23.33 6.43 7.47
C THR A 23 -22.50 7.69 7.69
N ALA A 24 -21.33 7.76 7.11
CA ALA A 24 -20.38 8.88 7.23
C ALA A 24 -19.98 9.24 8.67
N THR A 25 -20.17 8.31 9.61
CA THR A 25 -19.90 8.53 11.05
C THR A 25 -18.43 8.26 11.36
N LYS A 26 -17.84 9.07 12.24
CA LYS A 26 -16.48 8.88 12.74
C LYS A 26 -16.51 8.27 14.15
N GLY A 27 -15.57 7.37 14.44
CA GLY A 27 -15.37 6.84 15.80
C GLY A 27 -14.76 7.92 16.71
N LEU A 28 -13.53 8.31 16.43
CA LEU A 28 -12.88 9.49 17.00
C LEU A 28 -12.77 10.55 15.91
N LYS A 29 -13.19 11.78 16.19
CA LYS A 29 -13.06 12.91 15.27
C LYS A 29 -12.56 14.12 16.04
N ALA A 30 -11.46 14.68 15.57
CA ALA A 30 -10.93 15.95 16.02
C ALA A 30 -10.92 16.94 14.85
N ASP A 31 -11.27 18.20 15.12
CA ASP A 31 -11.07 19.30 14.17
C ASP A 31 -9.62 19.81 14.22
N GLY A 32 -8.86 19.44 15.24
CA GLY A 32 -7.41 19.54 15.33
C GLY A 32 -6.77 18.15 15.25
N ASP A 33 -5.86 17.87 16.17
CA ASP A 33 -5.05 16.67 16.19
C ASP A 33 -5.71 15.50 16.94
N VAL A 34 -5.31 14.28 16.60
CA VAL A 34 -5.50 13.10 17.46
C VAL A 34 -4.12 12.59 17.88
N ILE A 35 -3.89 12.54 19.19
CA ILE A 35 -2.63 12.08 19.79
C ILE A 35 -2.93 10.89 20.70
N VAL A 36 -2.31 9.74 20.41
CA VAL A 36 -2.41 8.52 21.22
C VAL A 36 -1.02 8.24 21.79
N SER A 37 -0.85 8.41 23.09
CA SER A 37 0.41 8.11 23.76
C SER A 37 0.45 6.70 24.34
N ASP A 38 -0.71 6.16 24.76
CA ASP A 38 -0.87 4.82 25.32
C ASP A 38 -2.37 4.47 25.44
N GLY A 39 -2.70 3.21 25.75
CA GLY A 39 -4.05 2.72 26.02
C GLY A 39 -4.49 1.62 25.07
N ASP A 40 -5.64 1.00 25.43
CA ASP A 40 -6.28 -0.04 24.61
C ASP A 40 -7.47 0.58 23.87
N ILE A 41 -7.35 0.80 22.59
CA ILE A 41 -8.32 1.54 21.78
C ILE A 41 -8.95 0.59 20.77
N THR A 42 -10.25 0.36 20.90
CA THR A 42 -11.04 -0.42 19.95
C THR A 42 -12.08 0.48 19.31
N VAL A 43 -12.03 0.62 17.98
CA VAL A 43 -13.02 1.39 17.23
C VAL A 43 -13.58 0.56 16.09
N THR A 44 -14.90 0.47 16.02
CA THR A 44 -15.61 -0.18 14.92
C THR A 44 -16.57 0.80 14.26
N THR A 45 -16.49 0.94 12.93
CA THR A 45 -17.44 1.70 12.13
C THR A 45 -18.10 0.78 11.10
N ALA A 46 -19.42 0.68 11.10
CA ALA A 46 -20.16 -0.18 10.17
C ALA A 46 -20.90 0.59 9.08
N GLY A 47 -21.10 1.89 9.23
CA GLY A 47 -21.73 2.74 8.22
C GLY A 47 -20.83 2.97 7.00
N GLY A 48 -21.44 3.05 5.83
CA GLY A 48 -20.74 3.37 4.58
C GLY A 48 -20.55 4.87 4.35
N GLY A 49 -20.06 5.20 3.17
CA GLY A 49 -20.01 6.57 2.67
C GLY A 49 -21.41 7.14 2.42
N LYS A 50 -21.49 8.45 2.31
CA LYS A 50 -22.69 9.22 2.00
C LYS A 50 -22.30 10.45 1.19
N TRP A 51 -23.12 10.79 0.20
CA TRP A 51 -23.03 12.09 -0.46
C TRP A 51 -23.56 13.19 0.45
N ASP A 52 -22.81 14.24 0.62
CA ASP A 52 -23.22 15.43 1.35
C ASP A 52 -23.58 16.54 0.34
N GLU A 53 -24.85 16.88 0.26
CA GLU A 53 -25.36 17.89 -0.69
C GLU A 53 -24.90 19.31 -0.35
N GLU A 54 -24.65 19.61 0.95
CA GLU A 54 -24.23 20.93 1.39
C GLU A 54 -22.78 21.21 1.01
N ASP A 55 -21.91 20.24 1.24
CA ASP A 55 -20.48 20.34 0.92
C ASP A 55 -20.17 19.87 -0.51
N ALA A 56 -21.15 19.32 -1.24
CA ALA A 56 -21.00 18.70 -2.56
C ALA A 56 -19.84 17.69 -2.63
N LYS A 57 -19.69 16.86 -1.59
CA LYS A 57 -18.65 15.85 -1.49
C LYS A 57 -19.07 14.59 -0.77
N THR A 58 -18.37 13.53 -1.01
CA THR A 58 -18.53 12.26 -0.30
C THR A 58 -17.88 12.33 1.07
N LYS A 59 -18.64 11.97 2.10
CA LYS A 59 -18.14 11.74 3.47
C LYS A 59 -18.15 10.24 3.76
N ALA A 60 -17.07 9.70 4.28
CA ALA A 60 -16.93 8.28 4.60
C ALA A 60 -16.86 8.04 6.11
N SER A 61 -17.29 6.86 6.57
CA SER A 61 -17.06 6.44 7.96
C SER A 61 -15.56 6.17 8.18
N THR A 62 -15.05 6.57 9.35
CA THR A 62 -13.63 6.44 9.67
C THR A 62 -13.46 6.13 11.15
N CYS A 63 -12.58 5.20 11.51
CA CYS A 63 -12.36 4.89 12.93
C CYS A 63 -11.69 6.05 13.66
N ILE A 64 -10.59 6.59 13.13
CA ILE A 64 -9.89 7.77 13.67
C ILE A 64 -9.78 8.81 12.55
N SER A 65 -10.31 10.01 12.77
CA SER A 65 -10.29 11.12 11.82
C SER A 65 -9.80 12.39 12.49
N ALA A 66 -8.85 13.08 11.88
CA ALA A 66 -8.36 14.38 12.31
C ALA A 66 -8.33 15.34 11.10
N ASP A 67 -8.75 16.60 11.28
CA ASP A 67 -8.51 17.64 10.29
C ASP A 67 -7.09 18.22 10.43
N GLY A 68 -6.45 18.03 11.59
CA GLY A 68 -5.02 18.19 11.81
C GLY A 68 -4.25 16.87 11.62
N LYS A 69 -3.21 16.67 12.42
CA LYS A 69 -2.36 15.48 12.40
C LYS A 69 -2.93 14.32 13.22
N VAL A 70 -2.48 13.11 12.89
CA VAL A 70 -2.57 11.94 13.78
C VAL A 70 -1.18 11.55 14.22
N GLN A 71 -0.97 11.44 15.55
CA GLN A 71 0.27 10.96 16.14
C GLN A 71 -0.02 9.78 17.06
N ILE A 72 0.71 8.68 16.86
CA ILE A 72 0.61 7.47 17.70
C ILE A 72 2.00 7.19 18.27
N ASP A 73 2.14 7.37 19.59
CA ASP A 73 3.40 7.16 20.30
C ASP A 73 3.46 5.78 20.98
N GLY A 74 2.31 5.11 21.14
CA GLY A 74 2.19 3.81 21.80
C GLY A 74 0.75 3.33 21.88
N GLY A 75 0.53 2.32 22.74
CA GLY A 75 -0.78 1.70 22.96
C GLY A 75 -1.11 0.57 21.99
N THR A 76 -2.30 -0.02 22.21
CA THR A 76 -2.86 -1.07 21.35
C THR A 76 -4.11 -0.56 20.65
N LEU A 77 -4.08 -0.48 19.33
CA LEU A 77 -5.18 0.01 18.51
C LEU A 77 -5.78 -1.12 17.66
N SER A 78 -7.09 -1.35 17.81
CA SER A 78 -7.86 -2.28 16.99
C SER A 78 -8.96 -1.50 16.25
N LEU A 79 -8.75 -1.24 14.97
CA LEU A 79 -9.59 -0.38 14.16
C LEU A 79 -10.26 -1.20 13.05
N THR A 80 -11.59 -1.22 13.02
CA THR A 80 -12.35 -1.99 12.02
C THR A 80 -13.37 -1.09 11.33
N SER A 81 -13.30 -0.98 10.00
CA SER A 81 -14.29 -0.27 9.18
C SER A 81 -14.88 -1.18 8.13
N THR A 82 -16.19 -1.45 8.19
CA THR A 82 -16.86 -2.43 7.32
C THR A 82 -17.73 -1.80 6.24
N GLY A 83 -18.00 -0.51 6.33
CA GLY A 83 -18.82 0.20 5.35
C GLY A 83 -18.05 0.59 4.08
N SER A 84 -18.77 0.74 2.96
CA SER A 84 -18.17 1.18 1.69
C SER A 84 -17.52 2.55 1.81
N GLY A 85 -16.33 2.72 1.22
CA GLY A 85 -15.52 3.93 1.32
C GLY A 85 -14.91 4.18 2.69
N GLY A 86 -15.06 3.23 3.62
CA GLY A 86 -14.63 3.38 5.01
C GLY A 86 -13.12 3.38 5.20
N LYS A 87 -12.65 4.03 6.26
CA LYS A 87 -11.22 4.15 6.56
C LYS A 87 -10.92 3.74 8.01
N GLY A 88 -9.73 3.19 8.23
CA GLY A 88 -9.21 2.97 9.58
C GLY A 88 -8.74 4.29 10.21
N ILE A 89 -7.70 4.88 9.67
CA ILE A 89 -7.17 6.20 10.07
C ILE A 89 -7.19 7.13 8.86
N SER A 90 -7.61 8.38 9.06
CA SER A 90 -7.52 9.43 8.04
C SER A 90 -7.25 10.77 8.69
N CYS A 91 -6.25 11.49 8.20
CA CYS A 91 -5.99 12.89 8.60
C CYS A 91 -5.68 13.75 7.38
N ASP A 92 -5.94 15.05 7.53
CA ASP A 92 -5.73 16.00 6.44
C ASP A 92 -4.30 16.57 6.46
N ASP A 93 -3.61 16.48 7.62
CA ASP A 93 -2.21 16.90 7.78
C ASP A 93 -1.29 15.67 7.94
N GLU A 94 -0.22 15.75 8.68
CA GLU A 94 0.80 14.71 8.87
C GLU A 94 0.29 13.53 9.72
N LEU A 95 0.70 12.32 9.34
CA LEU A 95 0.51 11.12 10.17
C LEU A 95 1.87 10.60 10.64
N VAL A 96 2.04 10.47 11.96
CA VAL A 96 3.27 9.97 12.59
C VAL A 96 2.95 8.77 13.48
N ILE A 97 3.60 7.64 13.23
CA ILE A 97 3.57 6.46 14.10
C ILE A 97 4.96 6.28 14.68
N ASN A 98 5.12 6.58 15.98
CA ASN A 98 6.40 6.39 16.67
C ASN A 98 6.52 4.98 17.23
N ASN A 99 5.42 4.40 17.72
CA ASN A 99 5.36 3.05 18.28
C ASN A 99 3.89 2.61 18.43
N GLY A 100 3.65 1.40 18.92
CA GLY A 100 2.33 0.82 19.24
C GLY A 100 2.06 -0.48 18.51
N ASP A 101 1.03 -1.20 19.00
CA ASP A 101 0.49 -2.40 18.34
C ASP A 101 -0.79 -2.01 17.61
N ILE A 102 -0.71 -1.80 16.30
CA ILE A 102 -1.79 -1.23 15.50
C ILE A 102 -2.32 -2.28 14.53
N THR A 103 -3.60 -2.62 14.67
CA THR A 103 -4.31 -3.49 13.73
C THR A 103 -5.45 -2.71 13.09
N VAL A 104 -5.44 -2.64 11.76
CA VAL A 104 -6.47 -1.98 10.96
C VAL A 104 -7.09 -2.97 9.99
N VAL A 105 -8.41 -3.03 9.96
CA VAL A 105 -9.16 -3.85 8.99
C VAL A 105 -10.22 -2.99 8.32
N THR A 106 -10.20 -2.94 6.98
CA THR A 106 -11.30 -2.38 6.20
C THR A 106 -11.84 -3.43 5.24
N SER A 107 -13.16 -3.59 5.19
CA SER A 107 -13.79 -4.65 4.38
C SER A 107 -14.90 -4.15 3.44
N GLY A 108 -15.29 -2.89 3.50
CA GLY A 108 -16.19 -2.29 2.52
C GLY A 108 -15.49 -2.05 1.17
N GLY A 109 -16.23 -2.11 0.07
CA GLY A 109 -15.74 -1.70 -1.24
C GLY A 109 -15.87 -0.18 -1.46
N MET A 110 -15.54 0.28 -2.66
CA MET A 110 -15.61 1.69 -3.02
C MET A 110 -17.05 2.23 -2.92
N TYR A 111 -17.19 3.42 -2.35
CA TYR A 111 -18.40 4.22 -2.46
C TYR A 111 -18.29 5.21 -3.61
N ALA A 112 -19.38 5.44 -4.34
CA ALA A 112 -19.44 6.47 -5.39
C ALA A 112 -20.81 7.15 -5.45
N TYR A 113 -20.80 8.45 -5.80
CA TYR A 113 -21.97 9.22 -6.15
C TYR A 113 -21.95 9.54 -7.66
N VAL A 114 -22.85 8.91 -8.41
CA VAL A 114 -22.86 8.96 -9.88
C VAL A 114 -24.23 9.36 -10.37
N ASN A 115 -24.31 10.43 -11.14
CA ASN A 115 -25.55 10.91 -11.75
C ASN A 115 -26.73 11.03 -10.77
N GLY A 116 -26.48 11.61 -9.57
CA GLY A 116 -27.50 11.82 -8.54
C GLY A 116 -27.88 10.56 -7.75
N ARG A 117 -27.05 9.51 -7.78
CA ARG A 117 -27.27 8.25 -7.05
C ARG A 117 -26.06 7.83 -6.26
N GLU A 118 -26.30 7.32 -5.08
CA GLU A 118 -25.30 6.71 -4.23
C GLU A 118 -25.13 5.21 -4.56
N TYR A 119 -23.90 4.76 -4.64
CA TYR A 119 -23.53 3.35 -4.86
C TYR A 119 -22.62 2.88 -3.74
N THR A 120 -22.99 1.79 -3.10
CA THR A 120 -22.12 1.03 -2.19
C THR A 120 -21.46 -0.08 -2.96
N ASN A 121 -20.16 -0.35 -2.69
CA ASN A 121 -19.37 -1.35 -3.44
C ASN A 121 -19.39 -1.07 -4.96
N TYR A 122 -19.10 0.18 -5.34
CA TYR A 122 -19.05 0.58 -6.74
C TYR A 122 -17.91 -0.13 -7.48
N THR A 123 -18.25 -0.71 -8.63
CA THR A 123 -17.32 -1.45 -9.49
C THR A 123 -17.25 -0.89 -10.92
N GLY A 124 -17.89 0.26 -11.16
CA GLY A 124 -17.84 0.93 -12.45
C GLY A 124 -16.55 1.71 -12.64
N ASN A 125 -16.36 2.23 -13.86
CA ASN A 125 -15.21 3.08 -14.16
C ASN A 125 -15.25 4.36 -13.30
N THR A 126 -14.12 4.66 -12.64
CA THR A 126 -13.96 5.80 -11.75
C THR A 126 -13.20 6.97 -12.37
N ASP A 127 -12.67 6.84 -13.59
CA ASP A 127 -11.88 7.89 -14.27
C ASP A 127 -12.68 9.15 -14.56
N TYR A 128 -14.00 9.00 -14.66
CA TYR A 128 -14.92 10.11 -14.91
C TYR A 128 -15.48 10.75 -13.64
N LEU A 129 -15.10 10.23 -12.48
CA LEU A 129 -15.58 10.72 -11.20
C LEU A 129 -14.54 11.64 -10.58
N ASP A 130 -14.97 12.83 -10.19
CA ASP A 130 -14.15 13.69 -9.37
C ASP A 130 -13.83 13.02 -8.02
N SER A 131 -12.73 13.42 -7.40
CA SER A 131 -12.32 12.91 -6.08
C SER A 131 -13.42 13.07 -5.03
N ASP A 132 -14.20 14.14 -5.13
CA ASP A 132 -15.31 14.43 -4.21
C ASP A 132 -16.51 13.50 -4.42
N GLN A 133 -16.64 12.85 -5.56
CA GLN A 133 -17.73 11.94 -5.88
C GLN A 133 -17.49 10.49 -5.43
N LYS A 134 -16.27 10.18 -4.97
CA LYS A 134 -15.91 8.81 -4.60
C LYS A 134 -15.15 8.74 -3.28
N SER A 135 -15.21 7.59 -2.63
CA SER A 135 -14.36 7.26 -1.50
C SER A 135 -13.93 5.81 -1.61
N SER A 136 -12.64 5.60 -1.85
CA SER A 136 -12.04 4.27 -1.74
C SER A 136 -11.78 3.92 -0.28
N PRO A 137 -11.96 2.67 0.13
CA PRO A 137 -11.56 2.23 1.45
C PRO A 137 -10.04 2.36 1.61
N LYS A 138 -9.60 2.76 2.80
CA LYS A 138 -8.17 2.86 3.12
C LYS A 138 -7.92 2.32 4.52
N GLY A 139 -6.83 1.60 4.69
CA GLY A 139 -6.39 1.23 6.03
C GLY A 139 -5.95 2.47 6.81
N ILE A 140 -4.90 3.09 6.35
CA ILE A 140 -4.29 4.30 6.92
C ILE A 140 -4.09 5.31 5.78
N LYS A 141 -4.59 6.54 5.96
CA LYS A 141 -4.45 7.62 4.96
C LYS A 141 -4.05 8.93 5.62
N SER A 142 -3.14 9.65 4.98
CA SER A 142 -2.86 11.07 5.26
C SER A 142 -2.87 11.87 3.96
N ASP A 143 -3.46 13.07 3.98
CA ASP A 143 -3.33 14.03 2.88
C ASP A 143 -1.98 14.76 2.92
N GLY A 144 -1.29 14.74 4.08
CA GLY A 144 0.11 15.14 4.25
C GLY A 144 1.08 13.96 4.23
N ASN A 145 2.23 14.15 4.86
CA ASN A 145 3.25 13.12 4.96
C ASN A 145 2.83 11.97 5.89
N VAL A 146 3.32 10.77 5.59
CA VAL A 146 3.27 9.63 6.51
C VAL A 146 4.68 9.29 6.95
N THR A 147 4.90 9.24 8.28
CA THR A 147 6.18 8.85 8.87
C THR A 147 5.96 7.72 9.87
N ILE A 148 6.60 6.58 9.63
CA ILE A 148 6.59 5.42 10.54
C ILE A 148 7.98 5.27 11.12
N ASN A 149 8.11 5.53 12.44
CA ASN A 149 9.37 5.43 13.17
C ASN A 149 9.56 4.09 13.88
N GLY A 150 8.47 3.31 14.03
CA GLY A 150 8.51 2.02 14.72
C GLY A 150 7.10 1.45 14.90
N GLY A 151 7.00 0.49 15.82
CA GLY A 151 5.74 -0.20 16.15
C GLY A 151 5.51 -1.49 15.38
N ASN A 152 4.41 -2.16 15.73
CA ASN A 152 3.94 -3.37 15.08
C ASN A 152 2.61 -3.04 14.38
N ILE A 153 2.64 -2.92 13.06
CA ILE A 153 1.55 -2.39 12.25
C ILE A 153 1.03 -3.49 11.32
N LYS A 154 -0.23 -3.84 11.49
CA LYS A 154 -0.91 -4.79 10.62
C LYS A 154 -2.11 -4.12 9.97
N VAL A 155 -2.12 -4.04 8.65
CA VAL A 155 -3.22 -3.49 7.87
C VAL A 155 -3.78 -4.57 6.95
N THR A 156 -5.11 -4.69 6.91
CA THR A 156 -5.81 -5.58 5.98
C THR A 156 -6.95 -4.82 5.34
N THR A 157 -6.94 -4.71 4.02
CA THR A 157 -8.00 -4.07 3.25
C THR A 157 -8.47 -5.02 2.15
N ILE A 158 -9.76 -5.35 2.13
CA ILE A 158 -10.31 -6.43 1.29
C ILE A 158 -11.26 -5.94 0.19
N GLY A 159 -11.76 -4.72 0.29
CA GLY A 159 -12.71 -4.19 -0.68
C GLY A 159 -12.05 -3.75 -1.98
N ASN A 160 -12.82 -3.74 -3.07
CA ASN A 160 -12.34 -3.21 -4.35
C ASN A 160 -11.83 -1.76 -4.23
N GLY A 161 -10.65 -1.48 -4.78
CA GLY A 161 -9.95 -0.19 -4.70
C GLY A 161 -9.47 0.18 -3.29
N ALA A 162 -9.29 -0.83 -2.42
CA ALA A 162 -8.89 -0.64 -1.03
C ALA A 162 -7.38 -0.70 -0.87
N GLU A 163 -6.73 0.44 -0.68
CA GLU A 163 -5.31 0.54 -0.40
C GLU A 163 -5.00 0.33 1.09
N GLY A 164 -3.77 -0.12 1.35
CA GLY A 164 -3.32 -0.37 2.72
C GLY A 164 -2.93 0.91 3.45
N ILE A 165 -1.78 1.48 3.11
CA ILE A 165 -1.24 2.72 3.69
C ILE A 165 -1.00 3.72 2.57
N GLU A 166 -1.61 4.91 2.65
CA GLU A 166 -1.52 5.94 1.63
C GLU A 166 -1.03 7.27 2.22
N SER A 167 -0.03 7.88 1.58
CA SER A 167 0.36 9.27 1.77
C SER A 167 0.11 10.06 0.49
N LYS A 168 -0.63 11.15 0.57
CA LYS A 168 -0.78 12.08 -0.56
C LYS A 168 0.42 13.00 -0.75
N ALA A 169 1.46 12.83 0.06
CA ALA A 169 2.72 13.56 -0.03
C ALA A 169 3.90 12.56 0.04
N VAL A 170 4.82 12.73 0.96
CA VAL A 170 5.99 11.85 1.14
C VAL A 170 5.70 10.77 2.19
N LEU A 171 6.07 9.53 1.88
CA LEU A 171 6.01 8.42 2.82
C LEU A 171 7.42 8.04 3.27
N THR A 172 7.63 7.95 4.59
CA THR A 172 8.92 7.56 5.18
C THR A 172 8.72 6.44 6.19
N ILE A 173 9.45 5.33 6.02
CA ILE A 173 9.55 4.24 7.01
C ILE A 173 10.97 4.22 7.53
N ASN A 174 11.12 4.57 8.82
CA ASN A 174 12.42 4.55 9.49
C ASN A 174 12.68 3.19 10.17
N ASP A 175 11.65 2.56 10.74
CA ASP A 175 11.72 1.25 11.41
C ASP A 175 10.30 0.68 11.63
N GLY A 176 10.18 -0.49 12.25
CA GLY A 176 8.94 -1.16 12.63
C GLY A 176 8.77 -2.54 11.98
N THR A 177 7.79 -3.28 12.50
CA THR A 177 7.29 -4.51 11.86
C THR A 177 5.99 -4.19 11.16
N ILE A 178 5.97 -4.21 9.84
CA ILE A 178 4.85 -3.74 9.03
C ILE A 178 4.36 -4.87 8.14
N VAL A 179 3.10 -5.25 8.31
CA VAL A 179 2.43 -6.24 7.45
C VAL A 179 1.20 -5.61 6.84
N VAL A 180 1.17 -5.50 5.52
CA VAL A 180 0.03 -4.96 4.79
C VAL A 180 -0.50 -6.00 3.80
N ASN A 181 -1.79 -6.27 3.88
CA ASN A 181 -2.51 -7.07 2.88
C ASN A 181 -3.63 -6.19 2.31
N SER A 182 -3.59 -5.90 1.04
CA SER A 182 -4.54 -5.01 0.37
C SER A 182 -5.18 -5.64 -0.85
N CYS A 183 -6.29 -5.06 -1.28
CA CYS A 183 -6.85 -5.34 -2.59
C CYS A 183 -6.12 -4.52 -3.67
N ASP A 184 -6.00 -3.24 -3.46
CA ASP A 184 -5.27 -2.27 -4.28
C ASP A 184 -3.84 -2.12 -3.74
N ASP A 185 -3.13 -1.01 -3.98
CA ASP A 185 -1.76 -0.82 -3.52
C ASP A 185 -1.59 -1.10 -2.02
N ALA A 186 -0.55 -1.84 -1.68
CA ALA A 186 -0.35 -2.11 -0.26
C ALA A 186 0.21 -0.89 0.46
N ILE A 187 1.22 -0.24 -0.10
CA ILE A 187 1.73 1.05 0.40
C ILE A 187 1.92 1.99 -0.79
N ASN A 188 1.23 3.14 -0.75
CA ASN A 188 1.24 4.14 -1.82
C ASN A 188 1.74 5.50 -1.32
N SER A 189 2.55 6.17 -2.14
CA SER A 189 3.00 7.55 -1.91
C SER A 189 2.80 8.39 -3.16
N SER A 190 2.02 9.45 -3.06
CA SER A 190 1.80 10.38 -4.19
C SER A 190 3.03 11.24 -4.53
N SER A 191 4.13 11.11 -3.79
CA SER A 191 5.42 11.77 -4.05
C SER A 191 6.54 10.73 -3.87
N HIS A 192 7.56 11.05 -3.09
CA HIS A 192 8.68 10.15 -2.86
C HIS A 192 8.43 9.17 -1.70
N MET A 193 8.95 7.95 -1.83
CA MET A 193 8.96 6.96 -0.77
C MET A 193 10.38 6.74 -0.26
N TYR A 194 10.56 6.75 1.07
CA TYR A 194 11.83 6.49 1.74
C TYR A 194 11.71 5.32 2.69
N ILE A 195 12.43 4.23 2.45
CA ILE A 195 12.52 3.07 3.34
C ILE A 195 13.94 3.00 3.89
N LYS A 196 14.10 3.28 5.19
CA LYS A 196 15.39 3.37 5.87
C LYS A 196 15.63 2.22 6.85
N GLY A 197 14.58 1.47 7.20
CA GLY A 197 14.64 0.37 8.15
C GLY A 197 13.33 -0.42 8.18
N GLY A 198 13.20 -1.29 9.18
CA GLY A 198 12.02 -2.10 9.45
C GLY A 198 12.03 -3.49 8.83
N ASP A 199 11.09 -4.31 9.27
CA ASP A 199 10.73 -5.61 8.70
C ASP A 199 9.36 -5.48 8.03
N ILE A 200 9.34 -5.37 6.71
CA ILE A 200 8.17 -4.98 5.93
C ILE A 200 7.76 -6.15 5.03
N THR A 201 6.52 -6.57 5.14
CA THR A 201 5.92 -7.54 4.23
C THR A 201 4.61 -6.98 3.70
N VAL A 202 4.51 -6.81 2.39
CA VAL A 202 3.32 -6.28 1.73
C VAL A 202 2.84 -7.23 0.64
N VAL A 203 1.54 -7.40 0.55
CA VAL A 203 0.86 -8.20 -0.47
C VAL A 203 -0.32 -7.40 -1.00
N ALA A 204 -0.27 -7.02 -2.26
CA ALA A 204 -1.39 -6.48 -3.01
C ALA A 204 -1.97 -7.58 -3.91
N THR A 205 -3.30 -7.71 -3.96
CA THR A 205 -3.95 -8.79 -4.69
C THR A 205 -4.46 -8.37 -6.07
N ASP A 206 -4.52 -7.07 -6.33
CA ASP A 206 -5.07 -6.50 -7.59
C ASP A 206 -4.23 -5.33 -8.13
N ASN A 207 -3.18 -4.90 -7.41
CA ASN A 207 -2.29 -3.80 -7.81
C ASN A 207 -0.87 -4.00 -7.26
N ASP A 208 -0.16 -2.91 -6.91
CA ASP A 208 1.26 -2.89 -6.56
C ASP A 208 1.54 -3.15 -5.07
N GLY A 209 2.64 -3.83 -4.80
CA GLY A 209 3.12 -4.02 -3.42
C GLY A 209 3.54 -2.68 -2.80
N LEU A 210 4.46 -2.00 -3.43
CA LEU A 210 4.88 -0.64 -3.08
C LEU A 210 4.75 0.23 -4.33
N ASP A 211 3.97 1.31 -4.25
CA ASP A 211 3.80 2.30 -5.32
C ASP A 211 4.31 3.68 -4.89
N SER A 212 5.08 4.34 -5.75
CA SER A 212 5.58 5.70 -5.54
C SER A 212 5.45 6.52 -6.80
N ASN A 213 4.63 7.56 -6.78
CA ASN A 213 4.53 8.51 -7.89
C ASN A 213 5.80 9.39 -8.06
N GLY A 214 6.83 9.13 -7.26
CA GLY A 214 8.15 9.74 -7.32
C GLY A 214 9.26 8.71 -7.20
N ASN A 215 10.46 9.12 -6.81
CA ASN A 215 11.54 8.17 -6.54
C ASN A 215 11.24 7.34 -5.27
N MET A 216 11.62 6.06 -5.34
CA MET A 216 11.63 5.16 -4.18
C MET A 216 13.08 4.96 -3.72
N TYR A 217 13.40 5.43 -2.52
CA TYR A 217 14.73 5.33 -1.92
C TYR A 217 14.74 4.23 -0.85
N ILE A 218 15.54 3.18 -1.07
CA ILE A 218 15.68 2.08 -0.12
C ILE A 218 17.13 2.07 0.39
N SER A 219 17.30 2.36 1.69
CA SER A 219 18.59 2.46 2.34
C SER A 219 18.77 1.48 3.51
N GLY A 220 17.73 0.75 3.91
CA GLY A 220 17.77 -0.20 5.01
C GLY A 220 16.53 -1.08 5.05
N GLY A 221 16.43 -1.90 6.10
CA GLY A 221 15.31 -2.80 6.34
C GLY A 221 15.38 -4.14 5.61
N VAL A 222 14.39 -4.98 5.90
CA VAL A 222 14.09 -6.23 5.17
C VAL A 222 12.70 -6.09 4.57
N ILE A 223 12.63 -6.05 3.26
CA ILE A 223 11.42 -5.73 2.52
C ILE A 223 11.02 -6.92 1.65
N ARG A 224 9.76 -7.31 1.74
CA ARG A 224 9.13 -8.35 0.91
C ARG A 224 7.87 -7.74 0.31
N ALA A 225 7.95 -7.36 -0.96
CA ALA A 225 6.89 -6.67 -1.68
C ALA A 225 6.32 -7.57 -2.77
N PHE A 226 5.05 -7.86 -2.69
CA PHE A 226 4.32 -8.72 -3.60
C PHE A 226 3.16 -7.94 -4.21
N GLY A 227 3.23 -7.71 -5.51
CA GLY A 227 2.16 -7.21 -6.34
C GLY A 227 1.58 -8.32 -7.21
N THR A 228 0.57 -7.98 -8.00
CA THR A 228 -0.08 -8.93 -8.89
C THR A 228 0.63 -9.08 -10.25
N SER A 229 -0.01 -9.71 -11.21
CA SER A 229 0.55 -9.91 -12.55
C SER A 229 0.49 -8.63 -13.38
N SER A 230 1.37 -8.55 -14.40
CA SER A 230 1.47 -7.38 -15.29
C SER A 230 0.11 -6.78 -15.71
N PRO A 231 -0.03 -5.44 -15.69
CA PRO A 231 1.07 -4.46 -15.61
C PRO A 231 1.64 -4.22 -14.21
N GLU A 232 1.00 -4.71 -13.16
CA GLU A 232 1.30 -4.41 -11.77
C GLU A 232 2.59 -5.04 -11.26
N CYS A 233 3.15 -4.51 -10.18
CA CYS A 233 4.52 -4.77 -9.73
C CYS A 233 4.60 -5.15 -8.24
N GLY A 234 5.73 -5.77 -7.84
CA GLY A 234 6.12 -5.79 -6.42
C GLY A 234 6.54 -4.41 -5.93
N ILE A 235 7.29 -3.67 -6.76
CA ILE A 235 7.67 -2.27 -6.53
C ILE A 235 7.48 -1.47 -7.82
N ASP A 236 6.79 -0.35 -7.71
CA ASP A 236 6.64 0.63 -8.77
C ASP A 236 7.14 2.02 -8.34
N ALA A 237 7.86 2.69 -9.26
CA ALA A 237 8.23 4.09 -9.18
C ALA A 237 7.93 4.68 -10.55
N ASN A 238 7.25 5.80 -10.60
CA ASN A 238 6.72 6.43 -11.83
C ASN A 238 7.79 6.70 -12.90
N GLU A 239 8.22 5.60 -13.58
CA GLU A 239 9.29 5.64 -14.60
C GLU A 239 8.89 6.47 -15.82
N GLU A 240 7.61 6.60 -16.14
CA GLU A 240 7.07 7.42 -17.21
C GLU A 240 7.39 8.91 -17.01
N GLU A 241 7.43 9.37 -15.76
CA GLU A 241 7.81 10.74 -15.38
C GLU A 241 9.30 10.87 -15.08
N GLY A 242 10.09 9.80 -15.29
CA GLY A 242 11.55 9.79 -15.12
C GLY A 242 12.01 9.54 -13.68
N TYR A 243 11.13 9.09 -12.79
CA TYR A 243 11.50 8.63 -11.46
C TYR A 243 12.05 7.20 -11.48
N SER A 244 12.51 6.70 -10.35
CA SER A 244 13.14 5.38 -10.30
C SER A 244 13.31 4.89 -8.87
N VAL A 245 13.64 3.61 -8.74
CA VAL A 245 14.07 3.00 -7.48
C VAL A 245 15.57 3.21 -7.30
N ILE A 246 16.01 3.59 -6.11
CA ILE A 246 17.41 3.80 -5.74
C ILE A 246 17.76 2.95 -4.51
N PHE A 247 18.72 2.03 -4.67
CA PHE A 247 19.20 1.17 -3.60
C PHE A 247 20.52 1.62 -3.04
N THR A 248 20.55 1.93 -1.74
CA THR A 248 21.80 2.25 -1.02
C THR A 248 22.07 1.31 0.17
N GLY A 249 21.12 0.41 0.47
CA GLY A 249 21.22 -0.59 1.55
C GLY A 249 19.95 -1.39 1.69
N GLY A 250 19.90 -2.25 2.72
CA GLY A 250 18.75 -3.11 3.00
C GLY A 250 18.77 -4.44 2.25
N THR A 251 17.69 -5.20 2.45
CA THR A 251 17.44 -6.46 1.76
C THR A 251 16.02 -6.43 1.20
N LEU A 252 15.90 -6.51 -0.12
CA LEU A 252 14.63 -6.45 -0.84
C LEU A 252 14.38 -7.71 -1.63
N LEU A 253 13.16 -8.23 -1.53
CA LEU A 253 12.51 -9.07 -2.51
C LEU A 253 11.30 -8.31 -3.07
N ALA A 254 11.21 -8.15 -4.40
CA ALA A 254 10.02 -7.68 -5.09
C ALA A 254 9.55 -8.73 -6.09
N VAL A 255 8.26 -9.03 -6.08
CA VAL A 255 7.61 -10.05 -6.93
C VAL A 255 6.33 -9.46 -7.50
N GLY A 256 6.17 -9.51 -8.82
CA GLY A 256 4.98 -9.01 -9.52
C GLY A 256 5.03 -9.31 -11.01
N GLY A 257 4.23 -8.62 -11.80
CA GLY A 257 4.24 -8.75 -13.26
C GLY A 257 5.42 -8.03 -13.92
N GLY A 258 5.83 -6.88 -13.37
CA GLY A 258 7.02 -6.14 -13.79
C GLY A 258 7.48 -5.24 -12.64
N ASN A 259 8.75 -5.20 -12.29
CA ASN A 259 9.25 -4.32 -11.24
C ASN A 259 9.98 -3.14 -11.87
N SER A 260 9.83 -1.94 -11.31
CA SER A 260 10.59 -0.77 -11.74
C SER A 260 12.08 -1.02 -11.71
N THR A 261 12.76 -0.54 -12.74
CA THR A 261 14.19 -0.75 -12.93
C THR A 261 15.00 0.18 -12.04
N PRO A 262 15.86 -0.34 -11.16
CA PRO A 262 16.65 0.51 -10.29
C PRO A 262 17.67 1.36 -11.06
N ARG A 263 17.79 2.65 -10.70
CA ARG A 263 18.75 3.59 -11.29
C ARG A 263 20.15 3.29 -10.79
N THR A 264 20.95 2.63 -11.63
CA THR A 264 22.30 2.17 -11.26
C THR A 264 23.31 3.29 -11.04
N SER A 265 23.10 4.48 -11.65
CA SER A 265 23.99 5.64 -11.46
C SER A 265 23.89 6.27 -10.06
N GLU A 266 22.79 6.02 -9.34
CA GLU A 266 22.54 6.56 -8.00
C GLU A 266 22.52 5.46 -6.93
N SER A 267 22.34 4.20 -7.34
CA SER A 267 22.35 3.04 -6.44
C SER A 267 23.79 2.62 -6.13
N THR A 268 24.08 2.42 -4.84
CA THR A 268 25.38 1.89 -4.37
C THR A 268 25.31 0.40 -4.07
N GLN A 269 24.10 -0.17 -3.95
CA GLN A 269 23.89 -1.59 -3.78
C GLN A 269 23.35 -2.20 -5.08
N PRO A 270 23.99 -3.25 -5.62
CA PRO A 270 23.52 -3.95 -6.81
C PRO A 270 22.21 -4.71 -6.58
N TYR A 271 21.56 -5.07 -7.68
CA TYR A 271 20.38 -5.93 -7.70
C TYR A 271 20.53 -7.01 -8.77
N VAL A 272 19.72 -8.04 -8.66
CA VAL A 272 19.48 -9.05 -9.69
C VAL A 272 17.98 -9.11 -9.99
N SER A 273 17.65 -9.41 -11.24
CA SER A 273 16.25 -9.60 -11.65
C SER A 273 16.13 -10.76 -12.63
N GLY A 274 15.00 -11.43 -12.61
CA GLY A 274 14.69 -12.52 -13.52
C GLY A 274 13.24 -12.96 -13.39
N SER A 275 12.82 -13.89 -14.26
CA SER A 275 11.47 -14.46 -14.20
C SER A 275 11.51 -15.88 -13.66
N MET A 276 10.58 -16.19 -12.76
CA MET A 276 10.43 -17.54 -12.21
C MET A 276 9.00 -17.79 -11.73
N SER A 277 8.65 -19.06 -11.55
CA SER A 277 7.37 -19.41 -10.90
C SER A 277 7.49 -19.18 -9.40
N VAL A 278 6.60 -18.35 -8.86
CA VAL A 278 6.50 -18.03 -7.45
C VAL A 278 5.15 -18.51 -6.93
N SER A 279 5.14 -19.26 -5.84
CA SER A 279 3.91 -19.80 -5.22
C SER A 279 3.94 -19.57 -3.72
N ALA A 280 2.76 -19.32 -3.15
CA ALA A 280 2.56 -19.19 -1.72
C ALA A 280 3.22 -20.34 -0.93
N GLY A 281 3.80 -20.03 0.21
CA GLY A 281 4.49 -20.97 1.09
C GLY A 281 5.88 -21.43 0.62
N ASN A 282 6.29 -21.14 -0.62
CA ASN A 282 7.61 -21.47 -1.11
C ASN A 282 8.68 -20.51 -0.56
N GLU A 283 9.92 -20.96 -0.53
CA GLU A 283 11.07 -20.10 -0.28
C GLU A 283 11.68 -19.64 -1.61
N ILE A 284 12.02 -18.37 -1.69
CA ILE A 284 12.87 -17.80 -2.73
C ILE A 284 14.26 -17.62 -2.13
N THR A 285 15.26 -18.26 -2.72
CA THR A 285 16.65 -18.21 -2.25
C THR A 285 17.55 -17.67 -3.35
N LEU A 286 18.43 -16.72 -2.99
CA LEU A 286 19.50 -16.21 -3.84
C LEU A 286 20.84 -16.73 -3.38
N LYS A 287 21.64 -17.28 -4.32
CA LYS A 287 22.95 -17.90 -4.05
C LYS A 287 24.05 -17.35 -4.96
N SER A 288 25.26 -17.28 -4.39
CA SER A 288 26.54 -17.14 -5.11
C SER A 288 27.31 -18.45 -5.00
N GLY A 289 27.29 -19.27 -6.03
CA GLY A 289 27.75 -20.68 -5.94
C GLY A 289 26.94 -21.41 -4.85
N ASP A 290 27.63 -21.96 -3.86
CA ASP A 290 26.99 -22.67 -2.73
C ASP A 290 26.58 -21.74 -1.57
N THR A 291 26.98 -20.47 -1.60
CA THR A 291 26.69 -19.52 -0.52
C THR A 291 25.33 -18.89 -0.68
N ILE A 292 24.45 -19.02 0.33
CA ILE A 292 23.16 -18.34 0.39
C ILE A 292 23.41 -16.88 0.78
N LEU A 293 22.92 -15.94 -0.04
CA LEU A 293 22.96 -14.51 0.22
C LEU A 293 21.66 -14.01 0.87
N ALA A 294 20.53 -14.53 0.43
CA ALA A 294 19.22 -14.19 0.98
C ALA A 294 18.23 -15.35 0.82
N THR A 295 17.31 -15.47 1.76
CA THR A 295 16.15 -16.38 1.69
C THR A 295 14.90 -15.63 2.16
N PHE A 296 13.80 -15.80 1.44
CA PHE A 296 12.52 -15.18 1.72
C PHE A 296 11.41 -16.21 1.62
N THR A 297 10.49 -16.20 2.56
CA THR A 297 9.27 -17.00 2.47
C THR A 297 8.19 -16.21 1.76
N VAL A 298 7.57 -16.81 0.75
CA VAL A 298 6.41 -16.23 0.05
C VAL A 298 5.18 -16.36 0.96
N PRO A 299 4.46 -15.25 1.24
CA PRO A 299 3.27 -15.30 2.09
C PRO A 299 2.21 -16.27 1.58
N ASP A 300 1.49 -16.93 2.49
CA ASP A 300 0.45 -17.91 2.14
C ASP A 300 -0.74 -17.31 1.38
N ASN A 301 -0.97 -16.01 1.53
CA ASN A 301 -2.01 -15.27 0.82
C ASN A 301 -1.56 -14.65 -0.52
N TYR A 302 -0.32 -14.86 -0.94
CA TYR A 302 0.15 -14.41 -2.24
C TYR A 302 -0.46 -15.25 -3.38
N SER A 303 -0.89 -14.59 -4.44
CA SER A 303 -1.29 -15.22 -5.70
C SER A 303 -0.76 -14.39 -6.87
N SER A 304 -0.02 -15.03 -7.77
CA SER A 304 0.50 -14.39 -8.99
C SER A 304 -0.57 -14.19 -10.09
N SER A 305 -1.75 -14.74 -9.90
CA SER A 305 -2.90 -14.50 -10.79
C SER A 305 -3.78 -13.43 -10.17
N ASN A 306 -4.20 -12.46 -10.98
CA ASN A 306 -5.31 -11.59 -10.60
C ASN A 306 -6.45 -12.49 -10.11
N GLN A 307 -6.69 -12.51 -8.82
CA GLN A 307 -7.88 -13.11 -8.23
C GLN A 307 -9.06 -12.16 -8.54
N GLY A 308 -9.17 -11.78 -9.80
CA GLY A 308 -10.25 -10.95 -10.33
C GLY A 308 -11.62 -11.55 -10.05
N GLY A 309 -11.99 -11.53 -8.79
CA GLY A 309 -13.32 -11.75 -8.27
C GLY A 309 -14.14 -10.48 -8.18
N GLY A 310 -13.65 -9.35 -8.70
CA GLY A 310 -14.44 -8.15 -8.96
C GLY A 310 -14.96 -8.16 -10.40
N PRO A 311 -16.26 -7.87 -10.68
CA PRO A 311 -16.72 -7.65 -12.03
C PRO A 311 -16.16 -6.32 -12.55
N GLY A 312 -15.02 -6.35 -13.23
CA GLY A 312 -14.36 -5.16 -13.77
C GLY A 312 -12.95 -5.42 -14.27
N GLY A 313 -12.66 -6.63 -14.76
CA GLY A 313 -11.49 -6.83 -15.61
C GLY A 313 -11.57 -5.88 -16.79
N TRP A 314 -10.63 -4.96 -16.92
CA TRP A 314 -10.50 -4.05 -18.06
C TRP A 314 -10.25 -4.86 -19.33
N GLY A 315 -11.33 -5.37 -19.91
CA GLY A 315 -11.31 -5.75 -21.30
C GLY A 315 -11.21 -4.45 -22.10
N ALA A 316 -10.08 -4.24 -22.78
CA ALA A 316 -9.96 -3.17 -23.76
C ALA A 316 -11.22 -3.18 -24.65
N PRO A 317 -11.86 -2.02 -24.90
CA PRO A 317 -13.03 -1.98 -25.78
C PRO A 317 -12.61 -2.48 -27.15
N ALA A 318 -13.33 -3.49 -27.64
CA ALA A 318 -13.16 -4.03 -28.99
C ALA A 318 -13.65 -3.00 -30.01
N ASN A 319 -12.90 -1.90 -30.21
CA ASN A 319 -12.98 -0.98 -31.34
C ASN A 319 -11.84 0.06 -31.28
N ALA A 320 -10.59 -0.39 -31.38
CA ALA A 320 -9.49 0.48 -31.79
C ALA A 320 -9.27 0.23 -33.27
N GLY A 321 -9.56 1.24 -34.08
CA GLY A 321 -9.23 1.27 -35.49
C GLY A 321 -7.73 1.17 -35.75
N PRO A 322 -7.28 0.82 -36.98
CA PRO A 322 -5.90 0.54 -37.29
C PRO A 322 -5.07 1.84 -37.38
N GLY A 323 -4.12 2.03 -36.51
CA GLY A 323 -3.11 3.08 -36.68
C GLY A 323 -2.26 3.39 -35.47
N GLY A 324 -1.01 2.90 -35.44
CA GLY A 324 0.05 3.46 -34.63
C GLY A 324 0.91 2.41 -33.91
N GLY A 325 1.72 1.64 -34.65
CA GLY A 325 2.72 0.75 -34.07
C GLY A 325 3.90 1.54 -33.50
N GLY A 326 4.06 1.57 -32.19
CA GLY A 326 5.33 1.82 -31.52
C GLY A 326 6.15 0.52 -31.46
N PRO A 327 7.49 0.56 -31.34
CA PRO A 327 8.31 -0.63 -31.32
C PRO A 327 8.08 -1.43 -30.04
N GLY A 328 7.25 -2.42 -30.10
CA GLY A 328 6.98 -3.34 -29.01
C GLY A 328 8.19 -4.18 -28.70
N GLY A 329 8.63 -4.14 -27.45
CA GLY A 329 9.47 -5.16 -26.88
C GLY A 329 8.76 -6.50 -26.93
N GLY A 330 9.43 -7.53 -27.54
CA GLY A 330 8.86 -8.85 -27.77
C GLY A 330 8.56 -9.60 -26.48
N GLY A 331 7.31 -9.63 -26.09
CA GLY A 331 6.78 -10.46 -25.03
C GLY A 331 6.73 -11.92 -25.46
N GLY A 332 7.73 -12.70 -25.16
CA GLY A 332 7.68 -14.16 -25.16
C GLY A 332 6.89 -14.61 -23.93
N GLY A 333 5.68 -15.13 -24.14
CA GLY A 333 4.81 -15.64 -23.08
C GLY A 333 5.43 -16.86 -22.40
N TRP A 334 6.03 -16.63 -21.25
CA TRP A 334 6.34 -17.66 -20.27
C TRP A 334 5.70 -17.17 -18.97
N GLY A 335 4.70 -17.91 -18.46
CA GLY A 335 3.94 -17.56 -17.25
C GLY A 335 4.77 -17.64 -15.98
N GLY A 336 5.57 -16.63 -15.69
CA GLY A 336 6.34 -16.50 -14.47
C GLY A 336 6.25 -15.06 -13.96
N SER A 337 6.35 -14.90 -12.63
CA SER A 337 6.45 -13.59 -11.99
C SER A 337 7.84 -12.99 -12.26
N SER A 338 7.90 -11.66 -12.43
CA SER A 338 9.15 -10.90 -12.33
C SER A 338 9.60 -10.87 -10.87
N VAL A 339 10.85 -11.27 -10.65
CA VAL A 339 11.47 -11.27 -9.31
C VAL A 339 12.68 -10.36 -9.35
N LEU A 340 12.75 -9.42 -8.40
CA LEU A 340 13.90 -8.54 -8.20
C LEU A 340 14.39 -8.68 -6.77
N ILE A 341 15.70 -8.89 -6.60
CA ILE A 341 16.36 -9.01 -5.29
C ILE A 341 17.55 -8.04 -5.24
N SER A 342 17.60 -7.27 -4.16
CA SER A 342 18.77 -6.49 -3.77
C SER A 342 19.14 -6.83 -2.34
N CYS A 343 20.39 -7.18 -2.09
CA CYS A 343 20.90 -7.51 -0.74
C CYS A 343 22.40 -7.31 -0.65
N ALA A 344 22.93 -7.34 0.58
CA ALA A 344 24.36 -7.35 0.82
C ALA A 344 25.03 -8.59 0.19
N GLY A 345 26.27 -8.44 -0.27
CA GLY A 345 27.04 -9.51 -0.90
C GLY A 345 26.85 -9.63 -2.41
N LEU A 346 25.92 -8.88 -3.01
CA LEU A 346 25.85 -8.75 -4.46
C LEU A 346 27.03 -7.92 -5.00
N THR A 347 27.56 -8.33 -6.15
CA THR A 347 28.62 -7.62 -6.87
C THR A 347 28.23 -7.50 -8.34
N SER A 348 28.31 -6.31 -8.89
CA SER A 348 28.01 -6.05 -10.29
C SER A 348 28.82 -6.93 -11.24
N GLY A 349 28.17 -7.52 -12.25
CA GLY A 349 28.79 -8.36 -13.25
C GLY A 349 29.08 -9.80 -12.80
N SER A 350 28.69 -10.18 -11.59
CA SER A 350 28.72 -11.57 -11.13
C SER A 350 27.42 -12.30 -11.46
N SER A 351 27.49 -13.62 -11.61
CA SER A 351 26.32 -14.48 -11.83
C SER A 351 25.81 -15.06 -10.52
N TYR A 352 24.50 -15.14 -10.39
CA TYR A 352 23.82 -15.66 -9.20
C TYR A 352 22.74 -16.66 -9.61
N THR A 353 22.33 -17.52 -8.68
CA THR A 353 21.24 -18.46 -8.88
C THR A 353 20.08 -18.09 -7.96
N MET A 354 18.91 -17.82 -8.53
CA MET A 354 17.65 -17.71 -7.80
C MET A 354 16.91 -19.04 -7.89
N THR A 355 16.31 -19.49 -6.78
CA THR A 355 15.48 -20.71 -6.74
C THR A 355 14.17 -20.44 -6.01
N SER A 356 13.07 -21.06 -6.49
CA SER A 356 11.76 -21.05 -5.80
C SER A 356 11.09 -22.40 -6.07
N GLY A 357 10.94 -23.23 -5.02
CA GLY A 357 10.46 -24.60 -5.19
C GLY A 357 11.34 -25.38 -6.17
N THR A 358 10.74 -25.83 -7.29
CA THR A 358 11.48 -26.51 -8.38
C THR A 358 11.99 -25.58 -9.48
N SER A 359 11.63 -24.29 -9.42
CA SER A 359 12.08 -23.28 -10.39
C SER A 359 13.47 -22.77 -10.04
N SER A 360 14.30 -22.56 -11.07
CA SER A 360 15.64 -21.98 -10.92
C SER A 360 15.95 -21.08 -12.11
N SER A 361 16.57 -19.94 -11.82
CA SER A 361 17.04 -18.98 -12.83
C SER A 361 18.46 -18.53 -12.51
N THR A 362 19.29 -18.40 -13.56
CA THR A 362 20.60 -17.74 -13.45
C THR A 362 20.46 -16.29 -13.83
N VAL A 363 20.94 -15.38 -13.01
CA VAL A 363 20.77 -13.94 -13.12
C VAL A 363 22.11 -13.21 -12.98
#